data_4bf7bd7fe1416c8213dd2ca295ccadbf
#
_entry.id   4bf7bd7fe1416c8213dd2ca295ccadbf
#
_cell.length_a   1.000
_cell.length_b   1.000
_cell.length_c   1.000
_cell.angle_alpha   90.00
_cell.angle_beta   90.00
_cell.angle_gamma   90.00
#
_symmetry.space_group_name_H-M   'P 1'
#
loop_
_entity.id
_entity.type
_entity.pdbx_description
1 polymer ?
#
loop_
_entity_poly.entity_id
_entity_poly.type
_entity_poly.pdbx_seq_one_letter_code
_entity_poly.pdbx_strand_id
1 'polypeptide(L)'
;MKNFKKLIAVALAVFVSVFMLAVSAFASDTDSLARMDDGTWNYMENGEHNTDYTGLVKYYDTYYYVENGVLDWSYTGPTEYNGTTYFVTNSTLDENYSSLVLVDGVWHYVENGVYSNDYSGLTLYYGTWYYVEDGVLNWDYTGLTLYYGTWYYVENGVLNWNYTGPTEYYGTTYYVINGVLDWDYSSLVYVDGVWHYVEKGVYSNDYTGLTLYYGTWYYVEDGVLNWDYTGLSLYYGTYYYVENGVLNWNYTGPTEYNGTTYFVTNSTLDENYSSLVLVDGVWHYVENGVYSNDYTGLTLYYGTWYYVEDGVLNWEFLGLTDYYGTLYFVKDGVLDWGFSGFVSDDDENLFYVENGVVDRSLNGLYNYYGNNWCYLVDGLVDSSYTGLFNYYGTWYYLENGFLNWNYYGLTNYYGTYYGVEGGILDWNFSGALRYGTSLYYVRNGVFDSSFNGEAEYCTGKIYNFKDGVSVDYDGYVADAAQLLALIEHVEDKKGNTVTLASAQGIPDMGSYGGVVVTVNVKYKDGTEEKFSVAAAKSYFETSELPGVREDIGDGSLFVTGQISGDYETDNSVKLSNDAVSDYFDGIESFWVLNISE
;
A
#
# COMPACT_ATOMS: atom_id res chain seq x y z
N MET A 1 -34.27 -15.99 13.39
CA MET A 1 -35.24 -16.06 12.27
C MET A 1 -35.91 -17.42 12.05
N LYS A 2 -35.27 -18.60 12.26
CA LYS A 2 -35.93 -19.91 12.10
C LYS A 2 -36.89 -20.28 13.25
N ASN A 3 -36.63 -19.83 14.47
CA ASN A 3 -37.46 -20.12 15.64
C ASN A 3 -38.65 -19.13 15.78
N PHE A 4 -38.52 -17.93 15.22
CA PHE A 4 -39.56 -16.89 15.24
C PHE A 4 -40.77 -17.24 14.33
N LYS A 5 -40.52 -17.91 13.20
CA LYS A 5 -41.62 -18.40 12.32
C LYS A 5 -42.41 -19.55 12.91
N LYS A 6 -41.86 -20.30 13.86
CA LYS A 6 -42.59 -21.38 14.57
C LYS A 6 -43.53 -20.84 15.66
N LEU A 7 -43.16 -19.70 16.30
CA LEU A 7 -44.01 -19.10 17.33
C LEU A 7 -45.27 -18.43 16.72
N ILE A 8 -45.14 -17.78 15.56
CA ILE A 8 -46.25 -17.17 14.84
C ILE A 8 -47.22 -18.24 14.29
N ALA A 9 -46.72 -19.41 13.89
CA ALA A 9 -47.53 -20.50 13.39
C ALA A 9 -48.37 -21.19 14.51
N VAL A 10 -47.86 -21.21 15.74
CA VAL A 10 -48.56 -21.77 16.90
C VAL A 10 -49.66 -20.81 17.40
N ALA A 11 -49.38 -19.48 17.42
CA ALA A 11 -50.39 -18.48 17.79
C ALA A 11 -51.59 -18.41 16.80
N LEU A 12 -51.31 -18.57 15.49
CA LEU A 12 -52.38 -18.59 14.48
C LEU A 12 -53.21 -19.90 14.51
N ALA A 13 -52.60 -21.02 14.89
CA ALA A 13 -53.30 -22.33 14.94
C ALA A 13 -54.24 -22.44 16.14
N VAL A 14 -53.95 -21.76 17.24
CA VAL A 14 -54.84 -21.74 18.43
C VAL A 14 -56.04 -20.80 18.18
N PHE A 15 -55.86 -19.71 17.42
CA PHE A 15 -56.97 -18.78 17.11
C PHE A 15 -58.04 -19.37 16.18
N VAL A 16 -57.72 -20.35 15.35
CA VAL A 16 -58.66 -20.99 14.41
C VAL A 16 -59.44 -22.17 15.05
N SER A 17 -58.86 -22.76 16.11
CA SER A 17 -59.51 -23.93 16.76
C SER A 17 -60.56 -23.58 17.82
N VAL A 18 -60.50 -22.36 18.38
CA VAL A 18 -61.51 -21.93 19.38
C VAL A 18 -62.80 -21.39 18.71
N PHE A 19 -62.76 -20.94 17.47
CA PHE A 19 -63.92 -20.40 16.75
C PHE A 19 -64.86 -21.43 16.20
N MET A 20 -64.58 -22.73 16.28
CA MET A 20 -65.44 -23.81 15.75
C MET A 20 -66.18 -24.64 16.80
N LEU A 21 -66.10 -24.32 18.10
CA LEU A 21 -66.73 -25.14 19.14
C LEU A 21 -67.81 -24.44 19.94
N ALA A 22 -68.16 -23.21 19.61
CA ALA A 22 -69.21 -22.47 20.33
C ALA A 22 -70.58 -22.36 19.59
N VAL A 23 -70.78 -23.15 18.56
CA VAL A 23 -72.11 -23.17 17.88
C VAL A 23 -72.59 -24.60 17.79
N SER A 24 -73.08 -25.15 18.90
CA SER A 24 -74.10 -26.22 18.88
C SER A 24 -74.45 -26.68 20.29
N ALA A 25 -75.39 -26.12 20.89
CA ALA A 25 -76.33 -26.78 21.77
C ALA A 25 -77.33 -25.76 22.35
N PHE A 26 -78.23 -25.28 21.54
CA PHE A 26 -79.49 -24.74 22.05
C PHE A 26 -80.57 -25.69 21.64
N ALA A 27 -81.00 -26.49 22.59
CA ALA A 27 -82.13 -27.42 22.42
C ALA A 27 -83.44 -26.76 22.87
N SER A 28 -84.33 -26.83 21.98
CA SER A 28 -85.80 -26.86 22.10
C SER A 28 -86.52 -26.01 23.15
N ASP A 29 -87.26 -25.08 22.66
CA ASP A 29 -88.30 -24.18 23.04
C ASP A 29 -89.45 -24.73 23.96
N THR A 30 -89.14 -25.35 25.09
CA THR A 30 -90.16 -25.63 26.10
C THR A 30 -89.92 -24.91 27.43
N ASP A 31 -88.75 -24.37 27.61
CA ASP A 31 -88.32 -23.71 28.85
C ASP A 31 -88.14 -22.22 28.60
N SER A 32 -88.90 -21.36 29.26
CA SER A 32 -88.97 -19.92 28.93
C SER A 32 -89.30 -19.06 30.15
N LEU A 33 -89.08 -17.73 29.99
CA LEU A 33 -89.58 -16.77 30.97
C LEU A 33 -90.99 -16.39 30.72
N ALA A 34 -91.81 -16.38 31.79
CA ALA A 34 -93.17 -15.93 31.76
C ALA A 34 -93.39 -14.77 32.76
N ARG A 35 -94.15 -13.74 32.33
CA ARG A 35 -94.50 -12.62 33.20
C ARG A 35 -95.77 -13.01 34.00
N MET A 36 -95.64 -12.86 35.33
CA MET A 36 -96.73 -13.13 36.25
C MET A 36 -97.61 -11.90 36.46
N ASP A 37 -98.82 -12.11 37.04
CA ASP A 37 -99.78 -11.04 37.31
C ASP A 37 -99.28 -9.98 38.31
N ASP A 38 -98.33 -10.35 39.18
CA ASP A 38 -97.65 -9.45 40.12
C ASP A 38 -96.56 -8.63 39.50
N GLY A 39 -96.27 -8.87 38.21
CA GLY A 39 -95.27 -8.18 37.46
C GLY A 39 -93.87 -8.81 37.50
N THR A 40 -93.67 -9.91 38.23
CA THR A 40 -92.48 -10.72 38.24
C THR A 40 -92.31 -11.51 36.97
N TRP A 41 -91.08 -11.85 36.61
CA TRP A 41 -90.80 -12.77 35.52
C TRP A 41 -90.22 -14.05 36.11
N ASN A 42 -90.93 -15.17 35.84
CA ASN A 42 -90.55 -16.46 36.40
C ASN A 42 -90.05 -17.41 35.32
N TYR A 43 -89.16 -18.27 35.67
CA TYR A 43 -88.69 -19.33 34.78
C TYR A 43 -89.62 -20.51 34.82
N MET A 44 -90.13 -20.83 33.69
CA MET A 44 -91.02 -21.94 33.48
C MET A 44 -90.26 -23.09 32.82
N GLU A 45 -90.24 -24.23 33.46
CA GLU A 45 -89.69 -25.46 32.94
C GLU A 45 -90.88 -26.47 32.75
N ASN A 46 -91.02 -27.00 31.55
CA ASN A 46 -92.12 -27.85 31.18
C ASN A 46 -93.55 -27.26 31.53
N GLY A 47 -93.64 -25.91 31.56
CA GLY A 47 -94.84 -25.17 31.85
C GLY A 47 -95.17 -24.95 33.34
N GLU A 48 -94.28 -25.37 34.25
CA GLU A 48 -94.37 -25.12 35.69
C GLU A 48 -93.23 -24.16 36.14
N HIS A 49 -93.50 -23.33 37.19
CA HIS A 49 -92.52 -22.44 37.76
C HIS A 49 -91.47 -23.28 38.51
N ASN A 50 -90.22 -23.26 37.98
CA ASN A 50 -89.09 -23.93 38.62
C ASN A 50 -88.37 -22.96 39.59
N THR A 51 -88.76 -23.09 40.91
CA THR A 51 -88.18 -22.25 41.99
C THR A 51 -86.75 -22.65 42.39
N ASP A 52 -86.29 -23.81 41.95
CA ASP A 52 -84.97 -24.31 42.31
C ASP A 52 -83.92 -23.91 41.27
N TYR A 53 -84.35 -23.32 40.13
CA TYR A 53 -83.43 -22.94 39.07
C TYR A 53 -82.79 -21.59 39.36
N THR A 54 -81.50 -21.56 39.31
CA THR A 54 -80.65 -20.35 39.31
C THR A 54 -79.67 -20.44 38.16
N GLY A 55 -79.68 -19.43 37.27
CA GLY A 55 -78.80 -19.39 36.09
C GLY A 55 -79.41 -18.62 34.92
N LEU A 56 -78.86 -18.84 33.70
CA LEU A 56 -79.33 -18.14 32.48
C LEU A 56 -80.49 -18.84 31.84
N VAL A 57 -81.44 -18.04 31.47
CA VAL A 57 -82.62 -18.47 30.68
C VAL A 57 -82.66 -17.63 29.40
N LYS A 58 -82.84 -18.33 28.26
CA LYS A 58 -83.04 -17.64 26.98
C LYS A 58 -84.45 -17.21 26.84
N TYR A 59 -84.69 -15.90 26.57
CA TYR A 59 -86.01 -15.38 26.23
C TYR A 59 -85.87 -14.50 24.99
N TYR A 60 -86.50 -14.92 23.91
CA TYR A 60 -86.21 -14.43 22.55
C TYR A 60 -84.70 -14.58 22.18
N ASP A 61 -84.10 -13.52 21.86
CA ASP A 61 -82.64 -13.52 21.44
C ASP A 61 -81.70 -13.08 22.56
N THR A 62 -82.21 -12.99 23.82
CA THR A 62 -81.41 -12.51 24.96
C THR A 62 -81.45 -13.54 26.09
N TYR A 63 -80.33 -13.69 26.78
CA TYR A 63 -80.23 -14.47 28.01
C TYR A 63 -80.44 -13.58 29.22
N TYR A 64 -81.29 -14.03 30.13
CA TYR A 64 -81.56 -13.35 31.40
C TYR A 64 -81.18 -14.21 32.58
N TYR A 65 -80.69 -13.58 33.66
CA TYR A 65 -80.36 -14.27 34.89
C TYR A 65 -81.60 -14.43 35.76
N VAL A 66 -81.78 -15.63 36.21
CA VAL A 66 -82.85 -16.02 37.09
C VAL A 66 -82.22 -16.53 38.39
N GLU A 67 -82.77 -16.11 39.56
CA GLU A 67 -82.41 -16.62 40.85
C GLU A 67 -83.62 -17.22 41.54
N ASN A 68 -83.47 -18.46 42.01
CA ASN A 68 -84.58 -19.20 42.62
C ASN A 68 -85.90 -19.13 41.78
N GLY A 69 -85.75 -19.30 40.47
CA GLY A 69 -86.80 -19.28 39.51
C GLY A 69 -87.38 -17.90 39.16
N VAL A 70 -86.91 -16.81 39.69
CA VAL A 70 -87.35 -15.44 39.42
C VAL A 70 -86.25 -14.62 38.77
N LEU A 71 -86.65 -13.86 37.72
CA LEU A 71 -85.71 -12.95 37.06
C LEU A 71 -85.28 -11.85 38.02
N ASP A 72 -83.98 -11.79 38.34
CA ASP A 72 -83.41 -10.75 39.18
C ASP A 72 -82.80 -9.63 38.31
N TRP A 73 -83.61 -8.55 38.14
CA TRP A 73 -83.18 -7.39 37.36
C TRP A 73 -81.97 -6.65 37.93
N SER A 74 -81.61 -6.93 39.14
CA SER A 74 -80.51 -6.27 39.83
C SER A 74 -79.15 -7.04 39.72
N TYR A 75 -79.25 -8.28 39.30
CA TYR A 75 -78.06 -9.15 39.25
C TYR A 75 -77.02 -8.66 38.28
N THR A 76 -75.87 -8.49 38.77
CA THR A 76 -74.64 -8.21 37.98
C THR A 76 -73.53 -9.07 38.53
N GLY A 77 -73.03 -10.00 37.73
CA GLY A 77 -71.98 -10.92 38.19
C GLY A 77 -71.86 -12.16 37.30
N PRO A 78 -71.00 -13.08 37.73
CA PRO A 78 -70.73 -14.32 37.01
C PRO A 78 -71.89 -15.31 37.19
N THR A 79 -72.23 -16.01 36.13
CA THR A 79 -73.17 -17.11 36.23
C THR A 79 -72.68 -18.27 35.32
N GLU A 80 -72.84 -19.50 35.83
CA GLU A 80 -72.46 -20.68 35.05
C GLU A 80 -73.69 -21.16 34.26
N TYR A 81 -73.47 -21.40 32.97
CA TYR A 81 -74.54 -21.99 32.11
C TYR A 81 -73.90 -22.97 31.14
N ASN A 82 -74.36 -24.22 31.17
CA ASN A 82 -73.81 -25.31 30.34
C ASN A 82 -72.33 -25.49 30.46
N GLY A 83 -71.70 -25.32 31.66
CA GLY A 83 -70.28 -25.48 31.91
C GLY A 83 -69.46 -24.31 31.45
N THR A 84 -70.10 -23.17 31.07
CA THR A 84 -69.42 -21.93 30.69
C THR A 84 -69.83 -20.83 31.68
N THR A 85 -68.88 -20.08 32.18
CA THR A 85 -69.11 -18.92 33.05
C THR A 85 -69.31 -17.68 32.20
N TYR A 86 -70.49 -17.09 32.31
CA TYR A 86 -70.87 -15.84 31.64
C TYR A 86 -70.84 -14.66 32.63
N PHE A 87 -70.67 -13.46 32.13
CA PHE A 87 -70.93 -12.26 32.90
C PHE A 87 -72.23 -11.58 32.52
N VAL A 88 -72.99 -11.34 33.50
CA VAL A 88 -74.32 -10.75 33.36
C VAL A 88 -74.32 -9.34 33.96
N THR A 89 -74.94 -8.39 33.27
CA THR A 89 -75.13 -7.02 33.75
C THR A 89 -76.65 -6.68 33.80
N ASN A 90 -77.11 -6.26 34.97
CA ASN A 90 -78.53 -5.97 35.16
C ASN A 90 -79.39 -7.09 34.59
N SER A 91 -79.11 -8.31 35.00
CA SER A 91 -79.79 -9.53 34.61
C SER A 91 -79.60 -9.95 33.13
N THR A 92 -79.02 -9.18 32.30
CA THR A 92 -78.85 -9.50 30.86
C THR A 92 -77.42 -9.88 30.51
N LEU A 93 -77.33 -10.93 29.71
CA LEU A 93 -76.05 -11.29 29.08
C LEU A 93 -75.84 -10.43 27.82
N ASP A 94 -74.76 -9.66 27.77
CA ASP A 94 -74.37 -9.02 26.54
C ASP A 94 -73.30 -9.88 25.87
N GLU A 95 -73.69 -10.65 24.88
CA GLU A 95 -72.80 -11.54 24.13
C GLU A 95 -71.76 -10.77 23.28
N ASN A 96 -71.85 -9.45 23.19
CA ASN A 96 -70.82 -8.62 22.50
C ASN A 96 -69.90 -7.92 23.50
N TYR A 97 -70.15 -8.06 24.81
CA TYR A 97 -69.28 -7.42 25.79
C TYR A 97 -67.92 -8.11 25.87
N SER A 98 -66.85 -7.35 25.61
CA SER A 98 -65.48 -7.83 25.70
C SER A 98 -64.67 -6.77 26.39
N SER A 99 -64.42 -6.90 27.69
CA SER A 99 -63.61 -6.01 28.50
C SER A 99 -63.50 -6.54 29.94
N LEU A 100 -63.01 -5.68 30.85
CA LEU A 100 -62.82 -5.99 32.26
C LEU A 100 -64.16 -5.82 33.05
N VAL A 101 -64.38 -6.72 34.01
CA VAL A 101 -65.42 -6.65 34.99
C VAL A 101 -64.87 -6.88 36.39
N LEU A 102 -65.38 -6.12 37.36
CA LEU A 102 -65.00 -6.25 38.77
C LEU A 102 -65.93 -7.16 39.52
N VAL A 103 -65.47 -8.29 40.03
CA VAL A 103 -66.21 -9.23 40.82
C VAL A 103 -65.37 -9.56 42.08
N ASP A 104 -65.98 -9.39 43.25
CA ASP A 104 -65.42 -9.67 44.57
C ASP A 104 -64.02 -9.04 44.76
N GLY A 105 -63.79 -7.86 44.18
CA GLY A 105 -62.54 -7.11 44.29
C GLY A 105 -61.47 -7.54 43.30
N VAL A 106 -61.74 -8.48 42.43
CA VAL A 106 -60.85 -8.98 41.37
C VAL A 106 -61.39 -8.55 40.02
N TRP A 107 -60.51 -8.05 39.16
CA TRP A 107 -60.84 -7.71 37.78
C TRP A 107 -60.65 -8.92 36.87
N HIS A 108 -61.72 -9.35 36.25
CA HIS A 108 -61.76 -10.46 35.31
C HIS A 108 -61.99 -9.98 33.88
N TYR A 109 -61.42 -10.68 32.91
CA TYR A 109 -61.66 -10.43 31.49
C TYR A 109 -62.78 -11.26 30.97
N VAL A 110 -63.70 -10.59 30.36
CA VAL A 110 -64.84 -11.18 29.67
C VAL A 110 -64.68 -10.96 28.17
N GLU A 111 -64.86 -12.01 27.37
CA GLU A 111 -64.85 -11.95 25.91
C GLU A 111 -66.17 -12.47 25.37
N ASN A 112 -66.91 -11.63 24.58
CA ASN A 112 -68.22 -11.99 24.05
C ASN A 112 -69.17 -12.49 25.14
N GLY A 113 -69.19 -11.84 26.29
CA GLY A 113 -70.00 -12.17 27.43
C GLY A 113 -69.49 -13.35 28.28
N VAL A 114 -68.44 -14.03 27.90
CA VAL A 114 -67.89 -15.22 28.57
C VAL A 114 -66.63 -14.85 29.35
N TYR A 115 -66.53 -15.37 30.58
CA TYR A 115 -65.27 -15.30 31.31
C TYR A 115 -64.16 -16.05 30.54
N SER A 116 -63.13 -15.36 30.15
CA SER A 116 -62.00 -15.95 29.43
C SER A 116 -60.89 -16.20 30.40
N ASN A 117 -60.79 -17.41 30.94
CA ASN A 117 -59.73 -17.77 31.91
C ASN A 117 -58.40 -18.08 31.28
N ASP A 118 -58.33 -18.11 29.96
CA ASP A 118 -57.11 -18.38 29.16
C ASP A 118 -56.62 -17.14 28.40
N TYR A 119 -57.33 -16.01 28.51
CA TYR A 119 -56.92 -14.78 27.86
C TYR A 119 -55.73 -14.16 28.61
N SER A 120 -54.64 -13.94 27.87
CA SER A 120 -53.51 -13.17 28.36
C SER A 120 -53.11 -12.12 27.32
N GLY A 121 -53.16 -10.84 27.70
CA GLY A 121 -52.90 -9.72 26.79
C GLY A 121 -53.50 -8.39 27.25
N LEU A 122 -53.54 -7.42 26.32
CA LEU A 122 -54.09 -6.09 26.61
C LEU A 122 -55.61 -6.03 26.35
N THR A 123 -56.32 -5.39 27.27
CA THR A 123 -57.75 -5.07 27.11
C THR A 123 -57.97 -3.59 27.42
N LEU A 124 -58.90 -2.97 26.68
CA LEU A 124 -59.28 -1.58 26.87
C LEU A 124 -60.47 -1.47 27.85
N TYR A 125 -60.30 -0.68 28.92
CA TYR A 125 -61.35 -0.36 29.85
C TYR A 125 -61.36 1.13 30.18
N TYR A 126 -62.46 1.81 29.93
CA TYR A 126 -62.66 3.27 30.12
C TYR A 126 -61.50 4.12 29.59
N GLY A 127 -60.95 3.79 28.41
CA GLY A 127 -59.88 4.57 27.77
C GLY A 127 -58.46 4.24 28.24
N THR A 128 -58.30 3.30 29.18
CA THR A 128 -57.01 2.82 29.69
C THR A 128 -56.83 1.36 29.28
N TRP A 129 -55.63 1.02 28.85
CA TRP A 129 -55.27 -0.35 28.51
C TRP A 129 -54.68 -1.06 29.71
N TYR A 130 -55.19 -2.22 30.01
CA TYR A 130 -54.77 -3.06 31.13
C TYR A 130 -54.26 -4.41 30.65
N TYR A 131 -53.34 -4.98 31.40
CA TYR A 131 -52.79 -6.32 31.11
C TYR A 131 -53.52 -7.38 31.92
N VAL A 132 -54.04 -8.32 31.20
CA VAL A 132 -54.73 -9.50 31.74
C VAL A 132 -53.82 -10.71 31.57
N GLU A 133 -53.75 -11.57 32.58
CA GLU A 133 -53.09 -12.86 32.54
C GLU A 133 -54.03 -13.93 33.07
N ASP A 134 -54.18 -14.99 32.28
CA ASP A 134 -55.06 -16.08 32.60
C ASP A 134 -56.45 -15.58 33.03
N GLY A 135 -57.02 -14.62 32.29
CA GLY A 135 -58.35 -14.06 32.50
C GLY A 135 -58.46 -13.06 33.65
N VAL A 136 -57.42 -12.75 34.38
CA VAL A 136 -57.41 -11.82 35.51
C VAL A 136 -56.47 -10.65 35.25
N LEU A 137 -56.89 -9.43 35.61
CA LEU A 137 -56.03 -8.28 35.54
C LEU A 137 -54.82 -8.46 36.48
N ASN A 138 -53.65 -8.49 35.92
CA ASN A 138 -52.42 -8.66 36.67
C ASN A 138 -51.75 -7.29 36.94
N TRP A 139 -51.92 -6.76 38.15
CA TRP A 139 -51.34 -5.52 38.61
C TRP A 139 -49.81 -5.60 38.86
N ASP A 140 -49.30 -6.81 39.00
CA ASP A 140 -47.86 -7.00 39.27
C ASP A 140 -47.06 -7.12 37.98
N TYR A 141 -47.73 -7.21 36.82
CA TYR A 141 -47.07 -7.36 35.55
C TYR A 141 -46.37 -6.06 35.11
N THR A 142 -45.11 -6.16 34.90
CA THR A 142 -44.29 -5.09 34.28
C THR A 142 -43.40 -5.72 33.20
N GLY A 143 -43.52 -5.26 31.96
CA GLY A 143 -42.78 -5.81 30.83
C GLY A 143 -43.47 -5.64 29.49
N LEU A 144 -43.00 -6.38 28.49
CA LEU A 144 -43.56 -6.35 27.12
C LEU A 144 -44.71 -7.33 26.93
N THR A 145 -45.74 -6.88 26.29
CA THR A 145 -46.85 -7.73 25.85
C THR A 145 -47.19 -7.49 24.37
N LEU A 146 -47.54 -8.57 23.68
CA LEU A 146 -47.89 -8.51 22.26
C LEU A 146 -49.41 -8.30 22.10
N TYR A 147 -49.81 -7.25 21.34
CA TYR A 147 -51.19 -7.00 21.00
C TYR A 147 -51.34 -6.61 19.53
N TYR A 148 -52.11 -7.34 18.78
CA TYR A 148 -52.32 -7.16 17.34
C TYR A 148 -51.02 -6.95 16.53
N GLY A 149 -49.96 -7.70 16.85
CA GLY A 149 -48.70 -7.65 16.13
C GLY A 149 -47.72 -6.54 16.58
N THR A 150 -48.12 -5.72 17.54
CA THR A 150 -47.31 -4.67 18.14
C THR A 150 -46.99 -4.99 19.60
N TRP A 151 -45.75 -4.80 20.00
CA TRP A 151 -45.31 -4.98 21.37
C TRP A 151 -45.46 -3.68 22.16
N TYR A 152 -46.13 -3.77 23.30
CA TYR A 152 -46.39 -2.65 24.19
C TYR A 152 -45.74 -2.87 25.56
N TYR A 153 -45.33 -1.79 26.18
CA TYR A 153 -44.80 -1.83 27.54
C TYR A 153 -45.89 -1.58 28.57
N VAL A 154 -46.03 -2.51 29.45
CA VAL A 154 -46.93 -2.48 30.58
C VAL A 154 -46.13 -2.22 31.85
N GLU A 155 -46.64 -1.37 32.73
CA GLU A 155 -46.09 -1.12 34.04
C GLU A 155 -47.19 -1.21 35.09
N ASN A 156 -46.95 -2.08 36.08
CA ASN A 156 -47.94 -2.33 37.14
C ASN A 156 -49.37 -2.62 36.54
N GLY A 157 -49.43 -3.52 35.57
CA GLY A 157 -50.69 -3.95 34.94
C GLY A 157 -51.32 -2.94 33.97
N VAL A 158 -50.72 -1.77 33.75
CA VAL A 158 -51.26 -0.71 32.90
C VAL A 158 -50.30 -0.40 31.77
N LEU A 159 -50.78 -0.24 30.55
CA LEU A 159 -49.97 0.21 29.43
C LEU A 159 -49.45 1.61 29.69
N ASN A 160 -48.12 1.75 29.73
CA ASN A 160 -47.46 3.02 29.98
C ASN A 160 -46.98 3.67 28.68
N TRP A 161 -47.77 4.57 28.10
CA TRP A 161 -47.45 5.34 26.90
C TRP A 161 -46.30 6.34 27.08
N ASN A 162 -45.90 6.63 28.30
CA ASN A 162 -44.83 7.57 28.56
C ASN A 162 -43.46 6.88 28.78
N TYR A 163 -43.48 5.55 28.82
CA TYR A 163 -42.24 4.82 29.06
C TYR A 163 -41.34 4.87 27.81
N THR A 164 -40.14 5.31 28.01
CA THR A 164 -39.06 5.24 27.04
C THR A 164 -37.81 4.75 27.77
N GLY A 165 -37.31 3.57 27.38
CA GLY A 165 -36.19 2.95 28.05
C GLY A 165 -36.02 1.47 27.78
N PRO A 166 -35.04 0.84 28.44
CA PRO A 166 -34.77 -0.59 28.29
C PRO A 166 -35.79 -1.43 29.06
N THR A 167 -36.20 -2.54 28.49
CA THR A 167 -36.98 -3.55 29.19
C THR A 167 -36.48 -4.94 28.83
N GLU A 168 -36.40 -5.83 29.81
CA GLU A 168 -36.00 -7.22 29.59
C GLU A 168 -37.21 -8.10 29.29
N TYR A 169 -37.11 -8.94 28.26
CA TYR A 169 -38.10 -9.93 27.91
C TYR A 169 -37.45 -11.22 27.44
N TYR A 170 -37.63 -12.30 28.17
CA TYR A 170 -36.99 -13.60 27.94
C TYR A 170 -35.47 -13.52 27.78
N GLY A 171 -34.76 -12.74 28.60
CA GLY A 171 -33.31 -12.62 28.59
C GLY A 171 -32.74 -11.75 27.48
N THR A 172 -33.63 -11.04 26.74
CA THR A 172 -33.22 -10.05 25.73
C THR A 172 -33.67 -8.67 26.18
N THR A 173 -32.79 -7.71 26.13
CA THR A 173 -33.10 -6.32 26.44
C THR A 173 -33.57 -5.60 25.19
N TYR A 174 -34.77 -5.07 25.26
CA TYR A 174 -35.41 -4.29 24.21
C TYR A 174 -35.44 -2.81 24.59
N TYR A 175 -35.51 -1.96 23.62
CA TYR A 175 -35.70 -0.52 23.84
C TYR A 175 -37.07 -0.08 23.40
N VAL A 176 -37.82 0.42 24.35
CA VAL A 176 -39.18 0.90 24.17
C VAL A 176 -39.20 2.41 24.00
N ILE A 177 -40.01 2.92 23.10
CA ILE A 177 -40.21 4.35 22.85
C ILE A 177 -41.67 4.68 22.99
N ASN A 178 -42.03 5.57 23.94
CA ASN A 178 -43.41 5.97 24.19
C ASN A 178 -44.35 4.76 24.32
N GLY A 179 -43.93 3.78 25.13
CA GLY A 179 -44.74 2.59 25.43
C GLY A 179 -44.81 1.54 24.33
N VAL A 180 -44.09 1.71 23.21
CA VAL A 180 -44.13 0.79 22.08
C VAL A 180 -42.71 0.34 21.72
N LEU A 181 -42.57 -0.95 21.45
CA LEU A 181 -41.34 -1.46 20.88
C LEU A 181 -41.33 -1.19 19.36
N ASP A 182 -40.39 -0.33 18.93
CA ASP A 182 -40.19 0.01 17.52
C ASP A 182 -39.10 -0.87 16.91
N TRP A 183 -39.49 -1.83 16.08
CA TRP A 183 -38.59 -2.74 15.39
C TRP A 183 -37.78 -2.09 14.27
N ASP A 184 -38.15 -0.89 13.85
CA ASP A 184 -37.38 -0.15 12.84
C ASP A 184 -36.31 0.77 13.49
N TYR A 185 -36.39 0.92 14.81
CA TYR A 185 -35.45 1.77 15.53
C TYR A 185 -34.05 1.13 15.62
N SER A 186 -33.10 1.79 15.02
CA SER A 186 -31.68 1.40 15.09
C SER A 186 -30.82 2.65 15.27
N SER A 187 -30.33 2.89 16.47
CA SER A 187 -29.51 4.07 16.80
C SER A 187 -28.96 3.99 18.23
N LEU A 188 -28.31 5.07 18.66
CA LEU A 188 -27.83 5.24 20.02
C LEU A 188 -28.95 5.71 20.95
N VAL A 189 -28.94 5.20 22.17
CA VAL A 189 -29.81 5.60 23.27
C VAL A 189 -28.97 5.86 24.52
N TYR A 190 -29.33 6.90 25.26
CA TYR A 190 -28.64 7.26 26.51
C TYR A 190 -29.44 6.76 27.71
N VAL A 191 -28.86 5.84 28.46
CA VAL A 191 -29.50 5.22 29.63
C VAL A 191 -28.47 5.11 30.76
N ASP A 192 -28.83 5.55 31.95
CA ASP A 192 -28.01 5.46 33.17
C ASP A 192 -26.57 5.98 33.01
N GLY A 193 -26.39 7.02 32.21
CA GLY A 193 -25.08 7.63 32.00
C GLY A 193 -24.26 7.02 30.89
N VAL A 194 -24.76 6.03 30.19
CA VAL A 194 -24.06 5.29 29.14
C VAL A 194 -24.85 5.34 27.82
N TRP A 195 -24.16 5.47 26.71
CA TRP A 195 -24.73 5.37 25.38
C TRP A 195 -24.68 3.92 24.90
N HIS A 196 -25.84 3.36 24.62
CA HIS A 196 -26.00 1.99 24.10
C HIS A 196 -26.48 2.00 22.67
N TYR A 197 -26.08 1.02 21.90
CA TYR A 197 -26.58 0.81 20.55
C TYR A 197 -27.77 -0.15 20.56
N VAL A 198 -28.82 0.29 19.93
CA VAL A 198 -30.02 -0.49 19.69
C VAL A 198 -30.11 -0.80 18.21
N GLU A 199 -30.30 -2.05 17.85
CA GLU A 199 -30.57 -2.50 16.48
C GLU A 199 -31.94 -3.14 16.40
N LYS A 200 -32.81 -2.56 15.57
CA LYS A 200 -34.18 -3.06 15.40
C LYS A 200 -34.89 -3.28 16.74
N GLY A 201 -34.83 -2.28 17.58
CA GLY A 201 -35.48 -2.29 18.88
C GLY A 201 -34.82 -3.14 19.96
N VAL A 202 -33.70 -3.82 19.65
CA VAL A 202 -32.98 -4.69 20.58
C VAL A 202 -31.62 -4.07 20.95
N TYR A 203 -31.26 -4.12 22.22
CA TYR A 203 -29.89 -3.79 22.62
C TYR A 203 -28.94 -4.79 21.99
N SER A 204 -28.02 -4.30 21.20
CA SER A 204 -27.01 -5.12 20.53
C SER A 204 -25.69 -5.06 21.30
N ASN A 205 -25.46 -6.04 22.16
CA ASN A 205 -24.25 -6.10 22.98
C ASN A 205 -23.02 -6.63 22.20
N ASP A 206 -23.22 -7.05 20.97
CA ASP A 206 -22.19 -7.57 20.08
C ASP A 206 -21.92 -6.65 18.86
N TYR A 207 -22.64 -5.54 18.77
CA TYR A 207 -22.40 -4.59 17.69
C TYR A 207 -21.12 -3.81 17.92
N THR A 208 -20.22 -3.89 16.95
CA THR A 208 -19.01 -3.05 16.90
C THR A 208 -18.93 -2.39 15.54
N GLY A 209 -18.84 -1.05 15.53
CA GLY A 209 -18.78 -0.28 14.29
C GLY A 209 -19.38 1.12 14.40
N LEU A 210 -19.59 1.74 13.23
CA LEU A 210 -20.13 3.10 13.14
C LEU A 210 -21.66 3.13 13.13
N THR A 211 -22.22 4.05 13.88
CA THR A 211 -23.65 4.34 13.88
C THR A 211 -23.93 5.84 13.77
N LEU A 212 -25.00 6.18 13.05
CA LEU A 212 -25.40 7.57 12.84
C LEU A 212 -26.40 8.00 13.95
N TYR A 213 -26.07 9.11 14.63
CA TYR A 213 -26.98 9.73 15.60
C TYR A 213 -27.00 11.26 15.42
N TYR A 214 -28.16 11.81 15.15
CA TYR A 214 -28.38 13.25 14.89
C TYR A 214 -27.37 13.90 13.94
N GLY A 215 -27.00 13.19 12.85
CA GLY A 215 -26.10 13.69 11.80
C GLY A 215 -24.63 13.52 12.11
N THR A 216 -24.26 12.95 13.25
CA THR A 216 -22.88 12.62 13.62
C THR A 216 -22.71 11.12 13.70
N TRP A 217 -21.59 10.62 13.20
CA TRP A 217 -21.24 9.21 13.26
C TRP A 217 -20.39 8.93 14.50
N TYR A 218 -20.79 7.92 15.24
CA TYR A 218 -20.13 7.49 16.46
C TYR A 218 -19.65 6.05 16.35
N TYR A 219 -18.60 5.73 17.06
CA TYR A 219 -18.06 4.38 17.15
C TYR A 219 -18.61 3.66 18.37
N VAL A 220 -19.19 2.53 18.11
CA VAL A 220 -19.74 1.61 19.12
C VAL A 220 -18.85 0.39 19.19
N GLU A 221 -18.56 -0.09 20.38
CA GLU A 221 -17.84 -1.33 20.65
C GLU A 221 -18.64 -2.15 21.66
N ASP A 222 -18.89 -3.41 21.30
CA ASP A 222 -19.67 -4.32 22.14
C ASP A 222 -21.00 -3.69 22.62
N GLY A 223 -21.68 -2.99 21.72
CA GLY A 223 -22.96 -2.35 21.97
C GLY A 223 -22.94 -1.04 22.75
N VAL A 224 -21.76 -0.54 23.12
CA VAL A 224 -21.59 0.70 23.89
C VAL A 224 -20.76 1.70 23.09
N LEU A 225 -21.14 2.98 23.13
CA LEU A 225 -20.34 4.05 22.53
C LEU A 225 -18.98 4.12 23.22
N ASN A 226 -17.92 3.91 22.45
CA ASN A 226 -16.56 3.99 22.95
C ASN A 226 -15.92 5.34 22.62
N TRP A 227 -15.85 6.24 23.61
CA TRP A 227 -15.22 7.56 23.48
C TRP A 227 -13.69 7.53 23.43
N ASP A 228 -13.08 6.41 23.85
CA ASP A 228 -11.63 6.29 23.87
C ASP A 228 -11.07 5.73 22.55
N TYR A 229 -11.95 5.27 21.67
CA TYR A 229 -11.53 4.68 20.40
C TYR A 229 -11.02 5.74 19.43
N THR A 230 -9.78 5.52 18.97
CA THR A 230 -9.18 6.28 17.86
C THR A 230 -8.53 5.29 16.91
N GLY A 231 -8.91 5.31 15.65
CA GLY A 231 -8.43 4.37 14.64
C GLY A 231 -9.40 4.17 13.48
N LEU A 232 -9.22 3.08 12.72
CA LEU A 232 -10.08 2.76 11.58
C LEU A 232 -11.26 1.87 11.98
N SER A 233 -12.43 2.23 11.49
CA SER A 233 -13.65 1.42 11.62
C SER A 233 -14.25 1.09 10.26
N LEU A 234 -14.55 -0.18 10.04
CA LEU A 234 -15.15 -0.66 8.78
C LEU A 234 -16.66 -0.41 8.77
N TYR A 235 -17.15 0.30 7.74
CA TYR A 235 -18.56 0.53 7.52
C TYR A 235 -18.93 0.35 6.04
N TYR A 236 -19.80 -0.58 5.75
CA TYR A 236 -20.23 -0.95 4.38
C TYR A 236 -19.07 -1.13 3.38
N GLY A 237 -17.99 -1.79 3.82
CA GLY A 237 -16.83 -2.09 2.95
C GLY A 237 -15.83 -0.97 2.81
N THR A 238 -15.98 0.15 3.51
CA THR A 238 -15.03 1.27 3.54
C THR A 238 -14.55 1.49 4.97
N TYR A 239 -13.26 1.68 5.14
CA TYR A 239 -12.68 2.06 6.43
C TYR A 239 -12.73 3.58 6.62
N TYR A 240 -13.23 3.98 7.77
CA TYR A 240 -13.31 5.38 8.17
C TYR A 240 -12.49 5.65 9.43
N TYR A 241 -11.90 6.82 9.50
CA TYR A 241 -11.13 7.24 10.66
C TYR A 241 -12.03 7.84 11.75
N VAL A 242 -11.92 7.25 12.91
CA VAL A 242 -12.60 7.67 14.13
C VAL A 242 -11.58 8.30 15.06
N GLU A 243 -11.93 9.38 15.69
CA GLU A 243 -11.13 10.05 16.72
C GLU A 243 -11.97 10.31 17.96
N ASN A 244 -11.53 9.79 19.11
CA ASN A 244 -12.27 9.91 20.38
C ASN A 244 -13.74 9.50 20.21
N GLY A 245 -14.00 8.34 19.63
CA GLY A 245 -15.34 7.78 19.43
C GLY A 245 -16.19 8.45 18.38
N VAL A 246 -15.69 9.45 17.66
CA VAL A 246 -16.44 10.20 16.64
C VAL A 246 -15.72 10.13 15.30
N LEU A 247 -16.48 9.93 14.22
CA LEU A 247 -15.92 9.97 12.87
C LEU A 247 -15.40 11.38 12.55
N ASN A 248 -14.11 11.50 12.29
CA ASN A 248 -13.48 12.77 11.93
C ASN A 248 -13.33 12.92 10.40
N TRP A 249 -14.30 13.56 9.75
CA TRP A 249 -14.33 13.78 8.29
C TRP A 249 -13.15 14.57 7.72
N ASN A 250 -12.44 15.30 8.55
CA ASN A 250 -11.33 16.14 8.10
C ASN A 250 -9.96 15.50 8.28
N TYR A 251 -9.91 14.30 8.84
CA TYR A 251 -8.64 13.64 9.09
C TYR A 251 -7.98 13.20 7.78
N THR A 252 -6.74 13.61 7.62
CA THR A 252 -5.85 13.14 6.57
C THR A 252 -4.50 12.88 7.18
N GLY A 253 -4.00 11.66 7.11
CA GLY A 253 -2.73 11.30 7.72
C GLY A 253 -2.59 9.81 7.97
N PRO A 254 -1.48 9.41 8.62
CA PRO A 254 -1.22 8.03 8.99
C PRO A 254 -2.09 7.59 10.16
N THR A 255 -2.57 6.36 10.10
CA THR A 255 -3.24 5.72 11.24
C THR A 255 -2.83 4.26 11.36
N GLU A 256 -2.57 3.81 12.57
CA GLU A 256 -2.26 2.40 12.84
C GLU A 256 -3.55 1.60 13.04
N TYR A 257 -3.63 0.46 12.36
CA TYR A 257 -4.74 -0.47 12.54
C TYR A 257 -4.23 -1.91 12.39
N ASN A 258 -4.43 -2.72 13.43
CA ASN A 258 -3.95 -4.12 13.50
C ASN A 258 -2.44 -4.26 13.23
N GLY A 259 -1.62 -3.31 13.70
CA GLY A 259 -0.16 -3.33 13.52
C GLY A 259 0.33 -2.90 12.14
N THR A 260 -0.55 -2.37 11.30
CA THR A 260 -0.23 -1.83 9.98
C THR A 260 -0.56 -0.34 9.95
N THR A 261 0.35 0.46 9.42
CA THR A 261 0.12 1.91 9.25
C THR A 261 -0.50 2.16 7.88
N TYR A 262 -1.70 2.71 7.89
CA TYR A 262 -2.45 3.10 6.70
C TYR A 262 -2.42 4.62 6.51
N PHE A 263 -2.60 5.05 5.28
CA PHE A 263 -2.84 6.45 4.96
C PHE A 263 -4.32 6.72 4.70
N VAL A 264 -4.87 7.63 5.46
CA VAL A 264 -6.27 8.04 5.38
C VAL A 264 -6.37 9.41 4.74
N THR A 265 -7.31 9.60 3.83
CA THR A 265 -7.61 10.89 3.19
C THR A 265 -9.06 11.27 3.45
N ASN A 266 -9.29 12.45 4.05
CA ASN A 266 -10.64 12.91 4.37
C ASN A 266 -11.45 11.81 5.08
N SER A 267 -10.87 11.25 6.12
CA SER A 267 -11.46 10.18 6.94
C SER A 267 -11.58 8.81 6.27
N THR A 268 -11.29 8.65 5.01
CA THR A 268 -11.46 7.38 4.31
C THR A 268 -10.12 6.75 3.94
N LEU A 269 -10.03 5.44 4.13
CA LEU A 269 -8.94 4.64 3.58
C LEU A 269 -9.28 4.27 2.13
N ASP A 270 -8.42 4.67 1.22
CA ASP A 270 -8.45 4.17 -0.16
C ASP A 270 -7.44 3.03 -0.33
N GLU A 271 -7.94 1.80 -0.25
CA GLU A 271 -7.12 0.59 -0.39
C GLU A 271 -6.54 0.39 -1.80
N ASN A 272 -6.90 1.21 -2.76
CA ASN A 272 -6.32 1.20 -4.11
C ASN A 272 -5.32 2.34 -4.32
N TYR A 273 -5.16 3.21 -3.35
CA TYR A 273 -4.22 4.32 -3.46
C TYR A 273 -2.78 3.82 -3.38
N SER A 274 -2.03 4.06 -4.45
CA SER A 274 -0.60 3.71 -4.50
C SER A 274 0.15 4.87 -5.13
N SER A 275 0.76 5.72 -4.31
CA SER A 275 1.59 6.86 -4.70
C SER A 275 2.15 7.58 -3.47
N LEU A 276 2.65 8.80 -3.68
CA LEU A 276 3.24 9.64 -2.63
C LEU A 276 2.18 10.39 -1.82
N VAL A 277 2.43 10.53 -0.53
CA VAL A 277 1.68 11.35 0.40
C VAL A 277 2.63 12.22 1.22
N LEU A 278 2.24 13.46 1.48
CA LEU A 278 3.02 14.39 2.28
C LEU A 278 2.51 14.39 3.73
N VAL A 279 3.37 14.00 4.67
CA VAL A 279 3.07 14.00 6.09
C VAL A 279 4.22 14.66 6.84
N ASP A 280 3.92 15.65 7.65
CA ASP A 280 4.89 16.42 8.46
C ASP A 280 6.11 16.94 7.66
N GLY A 281 5.89 17.27 6.37
CA GLY A 281 6.92 17.77 5.47
C GLY A 281 7.77 16.71 4.80
N VAL A 282 7.52 15.44 5.03
CA VAL A 282 8.19 14.29 4.40
C VAL A 282 7.24 13.59 3.44
N TRP A 283 7.72 13.25 2.25
CA TRP A 283 6.97 12.46 1.28
C TRP A 283 7.18 10.97 1.52
N HIS A 284 6.11 10.28 1.78
CA HIS A 284 6.08 8.82 2.00
C HIS A 284 5.38 8.12 0.85
N TYR A 285 5.82 6.91 0.55
CA TYR A 285 5.14 6.04 -0.40
C TYR A 285 4.10 5.18 0.29
N VAL A 286 2.93 5.21 -0.29
CA VAL A 286 1.80 4.37 0.14
C VAL A 286 1.49 3.41 -1.00
N GLU A 287 1.34 2.14 -0.69
CA GLU A 287 0.93 1.10 -1.62
C GLU A 287 -0.36 0.43 -1.14
N ASN A 288 -1.40 0.46 -1.98
CA ASN A 288 -2.71 -0.09 -1.62
C ASN A 288 -3.23 0.46 -0.27
N GLY A 289 -3.05 1.75 -0.04
CA GLY A 289 -3.44 2.44 1.18
C GLY A 289 -2.52 2.23 2.39
N VAL A 290 -1.47 1.40 2.27
CA VAL A 290 -0.53 1.08 3.35
C VAL A 290 0.78 1.83 3.16
N TYR A 291 1.33 2.35 4.24
CA TYR A 291 2.71 2.87 4.22
C TYR A 291 3.68 1.73 3.92
N SER A 292 4.41 1.86 2.86
CA SER A 292 5.43 0.89 2.45
C SER A 292 6.82 1.42 2.83
N ASN A 293 7.37 0.90 3.91
CA ASN A 293 8.69 1.32 4.41
C ASN A 293 9.85 0.57 3.73
N ASP A 294 9.55 -0.37 2.85
CA ASP A 294 10.50 -1.20 2.12
C ASP A 294 10.45 -0.98 0.60
N TYR A 295 9.56 -0.12 0.13
CA TYR A 295 9.49 0.20 -1.29
C TYR A 295 10.67 1.06 -1.72
N THR A 296 11.40 0.56 -2.71
CA THR A 296 12.45 1.32 -3.38
C THR A 296 12.22 1.26 -4.89
N GLY A 297 12.15 2.42 -5.54
CA GLY A 297 11.90 2.52 -6.97
C GLY A 297 11.11 3.76 -7.39
N LEU A 298 10.61 3.74 -8.63
CA LEU A 298 9.85 4.87 -9.20
C LEU A 298 8.37 4.79 -8.87
N THR A 299 7.81 5.93 -8.51
CA THR A 299 6.37 6.11 -8.34
C THR A 299 5.85 7.34 -9.07
N LEU A 300 4.64 7.24 -9.62
CA LEU A 300 4.00 8.34 -10.34
C LEU A 300 3.13 9.18 -9.39
N TYR A 301 3.40 10.50 -9.36
CA TYR A 301 2.60 11.46 -8.62
C TYR A 301 2.31 12.69 -9.48
N TYR A 302 1.05 12.99 -9.70
CA TYR A 302 0.58 14.11 -10.56
C TYR A 302 1.29 14.25 -11.91
N GLY A 303 1.59 13.11 -12.57
CA GLY A 303 2.22 13.10 -13.90
C GLY A 303 3.75 13.19 -13.89
N THR A 304 4.38 13.26 -12.74
CA THR A 304 5.83 13.25 -12.55
C THR A 304 6.25 11.96 -11.84
N TRP A 305 7.32 11.36 -12.28
CA TRP A 305 7.91 10.19 -11.67
C TRP A 305 8.96 10.58 -10.64
N TYR A 306 8.84 10.03 -9.46
CA TYR A 306 9.73 10.29 -8.34
C TYR A 306 10.39 9.01 -7.86
N TYR A 307 11.60 9.13 -7.36
CA TYR A 307 12.33 8.01 -6.77
C TYR A 307 12.12 7.95 -5.27
N VAL A 308 11.69 6.79 -4.84
CA VAL A 308 11.45 6.44 -3.44
C VAL A 308 12.52 5.46 -3.01
N GLU A 309 13.05 5.62 -1.82
CA GLU A 309 13.97 4.70 -1.16
C GLU A 309 13.47 4.41 0.24
N ASP A 310 13.34 3.12 0.58
CA ASP A 310 12.82 2.67 1.87
C ASP A 310 11.52 3.40 2.27
N GLY A 311 10.60 3.53 1.32
CA GLY A 311 9.30 4.14 1.53
C GLY A 311 9.27 5.67 1.61
N VAL A 312 10.41 6.35 1.44
CA VAL A 312 10.51 7.81 1.51
C VAL A 312 11.07 8.36 0.20
N LEU A 313 10.50 9.47 -0.29
CA LEU A 313 11.02 10.13 -1.47
C LEU A 313 12.44 10.64 -1.20
N ASN A 314 13.41 10.15 -1.98
CA ASN A 314 14.80 10.55 -1.87
C ASN A 314 15.13 11.64 -2.91
N TRP A 315 15.19 12.91 -2.45
CA TRP A 315 15.56 14.05 -3.28
C TRP A 315 17.06 14.12 -3.64
N GLU A 316 17.89 13.35 -2.96
CA GLU A 316 19.34 13.36 -3.21
C GLU A 316 19.76 12.29 -4.23
N PHE A 317 18.84 11.41 -4.61
CA PHE A 317 19.15 10.32 -5.53
C PHE A 317 19.49 10.84 -6.92
N LEU A 318 20.65 10.42 -7.40
CA LEU A 318 21.15 10.67 -8.74
C LEU A 318 21.71 9.36 -9.30
N GLY A 319 21.12 8.83 -10.35
CA GLY A 319 21.58 7.57 -10.93
C GLY A 319 20.53 6.85 -11.75
N LEU A 320 20.81 5.58 -12.01
CA LEU A 320 19.88 4.69 -12.71
C LEU A 320 19.05 3.89 -11.70
N THR A 321 17.78 3.72 -12.02
CA THR A 321 16.88 2.85 -11.26
C THR A 321 16.08 1.94 -12.19
N ASP A 322 15.88 0.70 -11.77
CA ASP A 322 15.03 -0.25 -12.51
C ASP A 322 13.56 -0.02 -12.21
N TYR A 323 12.75 0.02 -13.26
CA TYR A 323 11.30 -0.01 -13.13
C TYR A 323 10.73 -0.97 -14.16
N TYR A 324 10.26 -2.11 -13.71
CA TYR A 324 9.74 -3.23 -14.54
C TYR A 324 10.72 -3.69 -15.64
N GLY A 325 12.01 -3.80 -15.31
CA GLY A 325 13.04 -4.28 -16.24
C GLY A 325 13.57 -3.22 -17.23
N THR A 326 13.16 -1.98 -17.04
CA THR A 326 13.67 -0.81 -17.78
C THR A 326 14.42 0.11 -16.83
N LEU A 327 15.65 0.47 -17.21
CA LEU A 327 16.46 1.40 -16.43
C LEU A 327 16.14 2.83 -16.83
N TYR A 328 15.85 3.64 -15.83
CA TYR A 328 15.54 5.07 -15.98
C TYR A 328 16.57 5.92 -15.24
N PHE A 329 16.86 7.08 -15.80
CA PHE A 329 17.73 8.06 -15.16
C PHE A 329 16.94 9.01 -14.28
N VAL A 330 17.33 9.06 -13.04
CA VAL A 330 16.76 9.94 -12.01
C VAL A 330 17.81 10.98 -11.63
N LYS A 331 17.38 12.21 -11.47
CA LYS A 331 18.18 13.31 -10.99
C LYS A 331 17.40 14.11 -9.94
N ASP A 332 18.05 14.38 -8.80
CA ASP A 332 17.42 15.10 -7.69
C ASP A 332 16.09 14.46 -7.30
N GLY A 333 16.03 13.11 -7.24
CA GLY A 333 14.84 12.32 -6.90
C GLY A 333 13.73 12.31 -7.95
N VAL A 334 13.92 12.90 -9.12
CA VAL A 334 12.93 13.00 -10.19
C VAL A 334 13.46 12.34 -11.46
N LEU A 335 12.62 11.58 -12.16
CA LEU A 335 12.97 11.01 -13.45
C LEU A 335 13.18 12.14 -14.47
N ASP A 336 14.38 12.24 -15.03
CA ASP A 336 14.75 13.30 -15.97
C ASP A 336 14.59 12.82 -17.43
N TRP A 337 13.42 13.09 -18.00
CA TRP A 337 13.13 12.81 -19.42
C TRP A 337 13.95 13.64 -20.40
N GLY A 338 14.61 14.69 -19.94
CA GLY A 338 15.43 15.55 -20.79
C GLY A 338 16.86 15.08 -20.91
N PHE A 339 17.28 14.13 -20.08
CA PHE A 339 18.64 13.66 -20.06
C PHE A 339 18.93 12.68 -21.20
N SER A 340 20.02 12.93 -21.91
CA SER A 340 20.60 11.98 -22.87
C SER A 340 22.12 12.00 -22.73
N GLY A 341 22.73 10.84 -22.49
CA GLY A 341 24.15 10.72 -22.25
C GLY A 341 24.51 9.41 -21.56
N PHE A 342 25.76 9.30 -21.15
CA PHE A 342 26.26 8.13 -20.45
C PHE A 342 26.10 8.27 -18.93
N VAL A 343 25.70 7.17 -18.28
CA VAL A 343 25.54 7.09 -16.83
C VAL A 343 26.09 5.75 -16.35
N SER A 344 26.83 5.77 -15.25
CA SER A 344 27.26 4.53 -14.57
C SER A 344 26.22 4.11 -13.53
N ASP A 345 26.04 2.79 -13.40
CA ASP A 345 25.36 2.23 -12.23
C ASP A 345 26.34 2.05 -11.05
N ASP A 346 25.86 1.48 -9.95
CA ASP A 346 26.64 1.23 -8.74
C ASP A 346 27.74 0.18 -8.92
N ASP A 347 27.62 -0.66 -9.95
CA ASP A 347 28.61 -1.69 -10.33
C ASP A 347 29.63 -1.15 -11.36
N GLU A 348 29.65 0.16 -11.59
CA GLU A 348 30.51 0.85 -12.59
C GLU A 348 30.20 0.46 -14.04
N ASN A 349 29.05 -0.18 -14.32
CA ASN A 349 28.63 -0.43 -15.69
C ASN A 349 28.16 0.87 -16.34
N LEU A 350 28.68 1.18 -17.51
CA LEU A 350 28.40 2.43 -18.21
C LEU A 350 27.32 2.24 -19.27
N PHE A 351 26.16 2.84 -19.04
CA PHE A 351 24.98 2.76 -19.92
C PHE A 351 24.78 4.06 -20.72
N TYR A 352 24.22 3.93 -21.92
CA TYR A 352 23.73 5.08 -22.65
C TYR A 352 22.23 5.29 -22.39
N VAL A 353 21.90 6.45 -21.94
CA VAL A 353 20.53 6.91 -21.68
C VAL A 353 20.12 7.84 -22.82
N GLU A 354 18.92 7.65 -23.36
CA GLU A 354 18.29 8.58 -24.29
C GLU A 354 16.91 8.98 -23.76
N ASN A 355 16.69 10.31 -23.63
CA ASN A 355 15.46 10.85 -23.09
C ASN A 355 15.05 10.17 -21.75
N GLY A 356 16.00 10.07 -20.81
CA GLY A 356 15.78 9.53 -19.48
C GLY A 356 15.68 8.02 -19.37
N VAL A 357 15.84 7.27 -20.46
CA VAL A 357 15.73 5.81 -20.50
C VAL A 357 17.00 5.19 -21.08
N VAL A 358 17.47 4.10 -20.48
CA VAL A 358 18.57 3.33 -21.08
C VAL A 358 18.11 2.72 -22.40
N ASP A 359 18.75 3.13 -23.49
CA ASP A 359 18.42 2.61 -24.82
C ASP A 359 19.17 1.31 -25.11
N ARG A 360 18.52 0.19 -24.83
CA ARG A 360 19.06 -1.14 -25.08
C ARG A 360 19.06 -1.55 -26.57
N SER A 361 18.57 -0.70 -27.46
CA SER A 361 18.65 -0.97 -28.90
C SER A 361 20.00 -0.62 -29.51
N LEU A 362 20.81 0.14 -28.79
CA LEU A 362 22.08 0.65 -29.27
C LEU A 362 23.17 -0.41 -29.26
N ASN A 363 23.76 -0.64 -30.43
CA ASN A 363 24.87 -1.54 -30.62
C ASN A 363 25.89 -0.92 -31.57
N GLY A 364 27.17 -1.00 -31.23
CA GLY A 364 28.23 -0.44 -32.05
C GLY A 364 29.06 0.65 -31.36
N LEU A 365 29.77 1.46 -32.15
CA LEU A 365 30.58 2.54 -31.62
C LEU A 365 29.76 3.82 -31.42
N TYR A 366 29.88 4.38 -30.24
CA TYR A 366 29.23 5.63 -29.87
C TYR A 366 30.22 6.59 -29.24
N ASN A 367 30.03 7.87 -29.52
CA ASN A 367 30.88 8.91 -28.93
C ASN A 367 30.52 9.11 -27.47
N TYR A 368 31.47 8.82 -26.58
CA TYR A 368 31.31 8.97 -25.13
C TYR A 368 31.51 10.42 -24.69
N TYR A 369 32.70 10.97 -25.08
CA TYR A 369 33.04 12.35 -24.78
C TYR A 369 34.19 12.79 -25.68
N GLY A 370 34.07 13.93 -26.37
CA GLY A 370 35.11 14.43 -27.26
C GLY A 370 35.44 13.43 -28.37
N ASN A 371 36.70 12.96 -28.41
CA ASN A 371 37.16 11.94 -29.33
C ASN A 371 37.11 10.52 -28.74
N ASN A 372 36.59 10.37 -27.52
CA ASN A 372 36.48 9.07 -26.89
C ASN A 372 35.22 8.33 -27.37
N TRP A 373 35.42 7.15 -27.94
CA TRP A 373 34.38 6.30 -28.43
C TRP A 373 34.34 5.02 -27.60
N CYS A 374 33.16 4.54 -27.32
CA CYS A 374 32.93 3.26 -26.64
C CYS A 374 32.08 2.33 -27.49
N TYR A 375 32.23 1.05 -27.24
CA TYR A 375 31.48 0.00 -27.89
C TYR A 375 30.32 -0.41 -27.02
N LEU A 376 29.14 -0.20 -27.55
CA LEU A 376 27.89 -0.56 -26.88
C LEU A 376 27.37 -1.90 -27.39
N VAL A 377 26.91 -2.72 -26.46
CA VAL A 377 26.07 -3.89 -26.70
C VAL A 377 24.84 -3.75 -25.84
N ASP A 378 23.68 -3.70 -26.49
CA ASP A 378 22.40 -3.49 -25.82
C ASP A 378 22.39 -2.27 -24.88
N GLY A 379 22.99 -1.16 -25.34
CA GLY A 379 23.08 0.11 -24.62
C GLY A 379 24.07 0.15 -23.46
N LEU A 380 24.81 -0.93 -23.23
CA LEU A 380 25.85 -1.05 -22.21
C LEU A 380 27.23 -1.05 -22.87
N VAL A 381 28.19 -0.37 -22.29
CA VAL A 381 29.58 -0.46 -22.74
C VAL A 381 30.11 -1.87 -22.46
N ASP A 382 30.48 -2.58 -23.50
CA ASP A 382 31.10 -3.91 -23.37
C ASP A 382 32.60 -3.77 -23.01
N SER A 383 32.87 -3.60 -21.75
CA SER A 383 34.25 -3.48 -21.22
C SER A 383 35.08 -4.76 -21.38
N SER A 384 34.47 -5.88 -21.73
CA SER A 384 35.17 -7.14 -22.02
C SER A 384 35.75 -7.19 -23.42
N TYR A 385 35.30 -6.32 -24.32
CA TYR A 385 35.72 -6.33 -25.70
C TYR A 385 37.08 -5.65 -25.87
N THR A 386 38.05 -6.41 -26.34
CA THR A 386 39.34 -5.91 -26.76
C THR A 386 39.70 -6.51 -28.11
N GLY A 387 39.99 -5.66 -29.12
CA GLY A 387 40.32 -6.11 -30.47
C GLY A 387 39.80 -5.17 -31.56
N LEU A 388 39.84 -5.67 -32.81
CA LEU A 388 39.39 -4.88 -33.95
C LEU A 388 37.87 -4.90 -34.10
N PHE A 389 37.32 -3.74 -34.33
CA PHE A 389 35.92 -3.53 -34.65
C PHE A 389 35.74 -2.76 -35.95
N ASN A 390 34.91 -3.26 -36.87
CA ASN A 390 34.63 -2.55 -38.10
C ASN A 390 33.48 -1.58 -37.96
N TYR A 391 33.72 -0.30 -38.19
CA TYR A 391 32.71 0.74 -38.16
C TYR A 391 32.73 1.52 -39.48
N TYR A 392 31.66 1.42 -40.24
CA TYR A 392 31.53 2.04 -41.58
C TYR A 392 32.69 1.78 -42.54
N GLY A 393 33.30 0.59 -42.47
CA GLY A 393 34.40 0.20 -43.38
C GLY A 393 35.81 0.53 -42.85
N THR A 394 35.93 1.24 -41.77
CA THR A 394 37.19 1.48 -41.05
C THR A 394 37.30 0.52 -39.86
N TRP A 395 38.43 -0.06 -39.66
CA TRP A 395 38.71 -0.95 -38.53
C TRP A 395 39.44 -0.17 -37.44
N TYR A 396 38.80 -0.15 -36.26
CA TYR A 396 39.30 0.51 -35.07
C TYR A 396 39.71 -0.53 -34.03
N TYR A 397 40.71 -0.19 -33.26
CA TYR A 397 41.14 -0.99 -32.13
C TYR A 397 40.46 -0.52 -30.85
N LEU A 398 39.78 -1.42 -30.23
CA LEU A 398 39.13 -1.21 -28.95
C LEU A 398 39.92 -1.94 -27.87
N GLU A 399 39.99 -1.34 -26.69
CA GLU A 399 40.58 -1.91 -25.49
C GLU A 399 39.60 -1.68 -24.32
N ASN A 400 39.18 -2.78 -23.69
CA ASN A 400 38.22 -2.73 -22.60
C ASN A 400 36.95 -1.95 -22.99
N GLY A 401 36.42 -2.15 -24.19
CA GLY A 401 35.24 -1.48 -24.69
C GLY A 401 35.43 -0.06 -25.19
N PHE A 402 36.58 0.54 -25.05
CA PHE A 402 36.86 1.89 -25.53
C PHE A 402 37.81 1.89 -26.70
N LEU A 403 37.63 2.86 -27.61
CA LEU A 403 38.53 3.05 -28.73
C LEU A 403 39.84 3.61 -28.21
N ASN A 404 40.93 2.86 -28.43
CA ASN A 404 42.24 3.27 -28.03
C ASN A 404 43.00 3.90 -29.22
N TRP A 405 42.93 5.26 -29.32
CA TRP A 405 43.63 6.03 -30.32
C TRP A 405 45.14 5.96 -30.20
N ASN A 406 45.63 5.56 -29.04
CA ASN A 406 47.05 5.48 -28.77
C ASN A 406 47.65 4.11 -29.06
N TYR A 407 46.79 3.17 -29.46
CA TYR A 407 47.28 1.83 -29.76
C TYR A 407 48.09 1.81 -31.06
N TYR A 408 49.32 1.40 -30.91
CA TYR A 408 50.25 1.22 -32.00
C TYR A 408 50.91 -0.15 -31.88
N GLY A 409 50.57 -1.08 -32.70
CA GLY A 409 51.07 -2.45 -32.59
C GLY A 409 50.26 -3.46 -33.40
N LEU A 410 50.55 -4.73 -33.16
CA LEU A 410 49.81 -5.80 -33.75
C LEU A 410 48.66 -6.25 -32.89
N THR A 411 47.57 -6.56 -33.51
CA THR A 411 46.43 -7.23 -32.83
C THR A 411 45.98 -8.46 -33.59
N ASN A 412 45.56 -9.49 -32.87
CA ASN A 412 45.02 -10.69 -33.47
C ASN A 412 43.54 -10.57 -33.73
N TYR A 413 43.10 -10.85 -34.96
CA TYR A 413 41.70 -10.93 -35.32
C TYR A 413 41.45 -12.19 -36.11
N TYR A 414 40.70 -13.12 -35.53
CA TYR A 414 40.42 -14.44 -36.10
C TYR A 414 41.65 -15.22 -36.62
N GLY A 415 42.76 -15.14 -35.84
CA GLY A 415 43.96 -15.88 -36.16
C GLY A 415 44.91 -15.18 -37.15
N THR A 416 44.53 -14.00 -37.64
CA THR A 416 45.41 -13.15 -38.47
C THR A 416 45.84 -11.94 -37.65
N TYR A 417 47.10 -11.60 -37.72
CA TYR A 417 47.66 -10.43 -37.05
C TYR A 417 47.66 -9.23 -37.98
N TYR A 418 47.07 -8.16 -37.51
CA TYR A 418 46.94 -6.89 -38.23
C TYR A 418 47.68 -5.78 -37.55
N GLY A 419 48.23 -4.87 -38.32
CA GLY A 419 48.92 -3.68 -37.85
C GLY A 419 47.94 -2.56 -37.61
N VAL A 420 47.98 -2.04 -36.41
CA VAL A 420 47.20 -0.89 -35.98
C VAL A 420 48.13 0.26 -35.67
N GLU A 421 47.81 1.45 -36.17
CA GLU A 421 48.52 2.67 -35.94
C GLU A 421 47.52 3.75 -35.50
N GLY A 422 47.74 4.38 -34.33
CA GLY A 422 46.84 5.38 -33.81
C GLY A 422 45.41 4.85 -33.63
N GLY A 423 45.25 3.59 -33.16
CA GLY A 423 43.96 2.98 -32.97
C GLY A 423 43.20 2.55 -34.24
N ILE A 424 43.79 2.71 -35.42
CA ILE A 424 43.19 2.38 -36.69
C ILE A 424 44.00 1.32 -37.41
N LEU A 425 43.38 0.31 -38.00
CA LEU A 425 44.04 -0.63 -38.90
C LEU A 425 44.40 0.11 -40.18
N ASP A 426 45.69 0.32 -40.43
CA ASP A 426 46.18 0.93 -41.66
C ASP A 426 46.61 -0.12 -42.69
N TRP A 427 45.79 -0.27 -43.72
CA TRP A 427 46.07 -1.17 -44.83
C TRP A 427 47.27 -0.77 -45.69
N ASN A 428 47.77 0.46 -45.53
CA ASN A 428 48.95 0.94 -46.27
C ASN A 428 50.25 0.80 -45.47
N PHE A 429 50.11 0.57 -44.16
CA PHE A 429 51.27 0.46 -43.29
C PHE A 429 52.13 -0.72 -43.65
N SER A 430 53.44 -0.46 -43.76
CA SER A 430 54.45 -1.50 -43.92
C SER A 430 55.70 -1.10 -43.10
N GLY A 431 56.00 -1.87 -42.07
CA GLY A 431 57.07 -1.58 -41.13
C GLY A 431 57.05 -2.52 -39.94
N ALA A 432 57.81 -2.20 -38.93
CA ALA A 432 57.90 -2.95 -37.69
C ALA A 432 56.82 -2.49 -36.68
N LEU A 433 56.07 -3.43 -36.13
CA LEU A 433 55.12 -3.19 -35.02
C LEU A 433 55.36 -4.16 -33.89
N ARG A 434 55.10 -3.70 -32.68
CA ARG A 434 55.25 -4.52 -31.50
C ARG A 434 54.00 -5.36 -31.21
N TYR A 435 54.21 -6.59 -30.73
CA TYR A 435 53.23 -7.44 -30.14
C TYR A 435 53.84 -8.23 -28.98
N GLY A 436 53.33 -8.05 -27.79
CA GLY A 436 53.94 -8.60 -26.60
C GLY A 436 55.37 -8.06 -26.42
N THR A 437 56.35 -8.91 -26.29
CA THR A 437 57.78 -8.62 -26.09
C THR A 437 58.59 -8.66 -27.37
N SER A 438 57.97 -8.71 -28.54
CA SER A 438 58.69 -8.86 -29.84
C SER A 438 58.19 -7.84 -30.85
N LEU A 439 59.06 -7.50 -31.82
CA LEU A 439 58.66 -6.76 -33.01
C LEU A 439 58.36 -7.70 -34.13
N TYR A 440 57.35 -7.36 -34.90
CA TYR A 440 56.87 -8.10 -36.06
C TYR A 440 56.83 -7.17 -37.27
N TYR A 441 57.21 -7.69 -38.42
CA TYR A 441 57.11 -6.93 -39.66
C TYR A 441 55.73 -7.06 -40.29
N VAL A 442 55.13 -5.95 -40.57
CA VAL A 442 53.83 -5.81 -41.18
C VAL A 442 53.98 -5.34 -42.62
N ARG A 443 53.22 -5.89 -43.53
CA ARG A 443 53.16 -5.41 -44.92
C ARG A 443 51.68 -5.22 -45.32
N ASN A 444 51.37 -4.00 -45.75
CA ASN A 444 49.99 -3.66 -46.12
C ASN A 444 49.00 -4.02 -45.00
N GLY A 445 49.31 -3.62 -43.79
CA GLY A 445 48.47 -3.79 -42.62
C GLY A 445 48.39 -5.22 -42.05
N VAL A 446 49.09 -6.20 -42.64
CA VAL A 446 49.07 -7.59 -42.20
C VAL A 446 50.46 -8.10 -41.86
N PHE A 447 50.58 -8.90 -40.81
CA PHE A 447 51.84 -9.54 -40.44
C PHE A 447 52.39 -10.36 -41.62
N ASP A 448 53.64 -10.07 -41.99
CA ASP A 448 54.32 -10.77 -43.07
C ASP A 448 55.39 -11.73 -42.54
N SER A 449 54.99 -13.00 -42.33
CA SER A 449 55.91 -14.04 -41.87
C SER A 449 56.97 -14.44 -42.94
N SER A 450 56.93 -13.87 -44.12
CA SER A 450 57.95 -14.13 -45.16
C SER A 450 59.09 -13.12 -45.17
N PHE A 451 58.96 -12.03 -44.40
CA PHE A 451 59.94 -10.96 -44.38
C PHE A 451 61.23 -11.37 -43.67
N ASN A 452 62.34 -11.20 -44.35
CA ASN A 452 63.69 -11.40 -43.85
C ASN A 452 64.51 -10.20 -44.29
N GLY A 453 65.03 -9.42 -43.32
CA GLY A 453 65.76 -8.20 -43.61
C GLY A 453 65.72 -7.21 -42.47
N GLU A 454 66.09 -6.00 -42.76
CA GLU A 454 66.13 -4.88 -41.81
C GLU A 454 64.86 -4.04 -41.97
N ALA A 455 64.31 -3.59 -40.85
CA ALA A 455 63.22 -2.63 -40.82
C ALA A 455 63.39 -1.70 -39.62
N GLU A 456 63.02 -0.43 -39.82
CA GLU A 456 62.99 0.59 -38.82
C GLU A 456 61.73 0.44 -37.97
N TYR A 457 61.89 0.59 -36.65
CA TYR A 457 60.79 0.71 -35.72
C TYR A 457 60.53 2.18 -35.44
N CYS A 458 59.34 2.52 -34.97
CA CYS A 458 58.91 3.89 -34.73
C CYS A 458 59.85 4.74 -33.84
N THR A 459 60.72 4.10 -33.09
CA THR A 459 61.77 4.77 -32.28
C THR A 459 62.99 5.21 -33.10
N GLY A 460 62.95 4.99 -34.43
CA GLY A 460 64.10 5.29 -35.29
C GLY A 460 65.22 4.24 -35.27
N LYS A 461 65.09 3.19 -34.45
CA LYS A 461 66.04 2.07 -34.40
C LYS A 461 65.72 1.01 -35.42
N ILE A 462 66.77 0.54 -36.12
CA ILE A 462 66.70 -0.51 -37.13
C ILE A 462 66.91 -1.87 -36.46
N TYR A 463 66.04 -2.80 -36.71
CA TYR A 463 66.04 -4.18 -36.20
C TYR A 463 66.15 -5.16 -37.34
N ASN A 464 66.78 -6.31 -37.07
CA ASN A 464 66.81 -7.43 -38.00
C ASN A 464 65.69 -8.39 -37.81
N PHE A 465 65.06 -8.78 -38.90
CA PHE A 465 63.90 -9.69 -38.93
C PHE A 465 64.22 -11.02 -39.63
N LYS A 466 63.73 -12.07 -39.05
CA LYS A 466 63.71 -13.40 -39.62
C LYS A 466 62.32 -13.97 -39.49
N ASP A 467 61.77 -14.47 -40.65
CA ASP A 467 60.42 -14.99 -40.70
C ASP A 467 59.40 -14.01 -40.15
N GLY A 468 59.62 -12.71 -40.40
CA GLY A 468 58.76 -11.61 -39.97
C GLY A 468 58.89 -11.20 -38.50
N VAL A 469 59.76 -11.85 -37.71
CA VAL A 469 59.95 -11.53 -36.27
C VAL A 469 61.34 -10.98 -36.05
N SER A 470 61.45 -9.93 -35.23
CA SER A 470 62.76 -9.37 -34.91
C SER A 470 63.59 -10.36 -34.09
N VAL A 471 64.88 -10.44 -34.43
CA VAL A 471 65.84 -11.34 -33.77
C VAL A 471 66.76 -10.61 -32.80
N ASP A 472 66.71 -9.31 -32.81
CA ASP A 472 67.57 -8.44 -32.06
C ASP A 472 66.83 -7.35 -31.29
N TYR A 473 65.53 -7.41 -31.18
CA TYR A 473 64.75 -6.51 -30.35
C TYR A 473 65.00 -6.82 -28.88
N ASP A 474 65.55 -5.88 -28.21
CA ASP A 474 65.90 -5.96 -26.77
C ASP A 474 64.79 -5.50 -25.82
N GLY A 475 63.64 -5.23 -26.41
CA GLY A 475 62.41 -4.94 -25.66
C GLY A 475 62.34 -3.50 -25.12
N TYR A 476 61.61 -3.39 -24.07
CA TYR A 476 61.24 -2.12 -23.47
C TYR A 476 62.39 -1.23 -23.00
N VAL A 477 63.49 -1.80 -22.56
CA VAL A 477 64.60 -1.05 -21.97
C VAL A 477 65.18 -0.09 -22.98
N ALA A 478 65.32 -0.49 -24.24
CA ALA A 478 65.86 0.38 -25.29
C ALA A 478 64.88 1.52 -25.64
N ASP A 479 63.60 1.20 -25.73
CA ASP A 479 62.57 2.20 -26.06
C ASP A 479 62.40 3.20 -24.91
N ALA A 480 62.39 2.73 -23.67
CA ALA A 480 62.33 3.57 -22.49
C ALA A 480 63.55 4.48 -22.38
N ALA A 481 64.72 3.97 -22.72
CA ALA A 481 65.94 4.78 -22.71
C ALA A 481 65.90 5.89 -23.78
N GLN A 482 65.30 5.61 -24.95
CA GLN A 482 65.09 6.61 -25.99
C GLN A 482 64.07 7.67 -25.57
N LEU A 483 62.99 7.27 -24.99
CA LEU A 483 61.98 8.19 -24.45
C LEU A 483 62.52 9.05 -23.33
N LEU A 484 63.31 8.49 -22.43
CA LEU A 484 64.04 9.26 -21.40
C LEU A 484 65.01 10.30 -21.99
N ALA A 485 65.67 9.95 -23.07
CA ALA A 485 66.61 10.89 -23.76
C ALA A 485 65.86 12.08 -24.39
N LEU A 486 64.58 11.94 -24.66
CA LEU A 486 63.75 13.01 -25.18
C LEU A 486 63.15 13.91 -24.06
N ILE A 487 63.22 13.47 -22.81
CA ILE A 487 62.78 14.28 -21.67
C ILE A 487 63.93 15.20 -21.23
N GLU A 488 63.83 16.46 -21.60
CA GLU A 488 64.90 17.42 -21.28
C GLU A 488 64.67 18.18 -19.98
N HIS A 489 63.45 18.30 -19.53
CA HIS A 489 63.11 19.16 -18.40
C HIS A 489 61.86 18.74 -17.64
N VAL A 490 61.91 18.91 -16.31
CA VAL A 490 60.70 18.80 -15.42
C VAL A 490 60.63 20.07 -14.59
N GLU A 491 59.54 20.79 -14.66
CA GLU A 491 59.34 22.08 -14.01
C GLU A 491 58.22 22.10 -12.98
N ASP A 492 58.45 22.78 -11.85
CA ASP A 492 57.46 23.13 -10.86
C ASP A 492 57.23 24.64 -10.85
N LYS A 493 55.97 25.05 -11.10
CA LYS A 493 55.57 26.46 -11.18
C LYS A 493 55.42 27.16 -9.83
N LYS A 494 55.30 26.42 -8.73
CA LYS A 494 55.20 26.98 -7.37
C LYS A 494 56.53 27.24 -6.70
N GLY A 495 57.61 26.90 -7.35
CA GLY A 495 58.97 27.19 -6.90
C GLY A 495 59.49 26.18 -5.89
N ASN A 496 59.00 24.97 -5.88
CA ASN A 496 59.63 23.84 -5.22
C ASN A 496 60.74 23.30 -6.10
N THR A 497 61.68 22.60 -5.50
CA THR A 497 62.76 21.98 -6.27
C THR A 497 62.30 20.60 -6.73
N VAL A 498 62.26 20.40 -8.03
CA VAL A 498 61.97 19.13 -8.65
C VAL A 498 63.22 18.56 -9.32
N THR A 499 63.51 17.31 -9.03
CA THR A 499 64.67 16.63 -9.64
C THR A 499 64.21 15.27 -10.20
N LEU A 500 64.71 14.99 -11.43
CA LEU A 500 64.48 13.69 -12.03
C LEU A 500 65.27 12.63 -11.27
N ALA A 501 64.60 11.62 -10.71
CA ALA A 501 65.25 10.55 -9.96
C ALA A 501 65.57 9.33 -10.82
N SER A 502 64.59 8.89 -11.60
CA SER A 502 64.75 7.76 -12.51
C SER A 502 63.70 7.75 -13.59
N ALA A 503 63.95 7.00 -14.66
CA ALA A 503 62.95 6.60 -15.61
C ALA A 503 63.09 5.10 -15.88
N GLN A 504 61.95 4.39 -15.93
CA GLN A 504 61.88 2.96 -16.15
C GLN A 504 60.81 2.65 -17.19
N GLY A 505 61.17 1.78 -18.14
CA GLY A 505 60.21 1.30 -19.13
C GLY A 505 59.18 0.34 -18.52
N ILE A 506 57.91 0.48 -18.94
CA ILE A 506 56.80 -0.36 -18.53
C ILE A 506 56.26 -1.08 -19.78
N PRO A 507 56.15 -2.42 -19.75
CA PRO A 507 55.68 -3.19 -20.90
C PRO A 507 54.28 -2.90 -21.37
N ASP A 508 53.37 -2.53 -20.53
CA ASP A 508 51.93 -2.56 -20.79
C ASP A 508 51.30 -1.19 -21.11
N MET A 509 52.14 -0.17 -21.38
CA MET A 509 51.67 1.19 -21.71
C MET A 509 51.86 1.53 -23.17
N GLY A 510 50.85 1.20 -23.99
CA GLY A 510 50.80 1.61 -25.40
C GLY A 510 51.86 1.02 -26.33
N SER A 511 51.88 1.43 -27.57
CA SER A 511 52.67 0.85 -28.67
C SER A 511 54.14 1.16 -28.63
N TYR A 512 54.52 2.26 -28.03
CA TYR A 512 55.92 2.63 -27.83
C TYR A 512 56.51 2.14 -26.52
N GLY A 513 55.72 1.41 -25.75
CA GLY A 513 56.04 1.16 -24.36
C GLY A 513 55.76 2.36 -23.47
N GLY A 514 55.57 2.11 -22.23
CA GLY A 514 55.44 3.15 -21.21
C GLY A 514 56.80 3.46 -20.59
N VAL A 515 56.89 4.63 -20.00
CA VAL A 515 57.99 5.00 -19.12
C VAL A 515 57.44 5.51 -17.81
N VAL A 516 57.96 5.03 -16.70
CA VAL A 516 57.75 5.63 -15.38
C VAL A 516 58.87 6.60 -15.13
N VAL A 517 58.52 7.86 -15.01
CA VAL A 517 59.45 8.92 -14.60
C VAL A 517 59.27 9.16 -13.13
N THR A 518 60.29 8.93 -12.34
CA THR A 518 60.26 9.20 -10.91
C THR A 518 60.94 10.54 -10.64
N VAL A 519 60.25 11.39 -9.91
CA VAL A 519 60.75 12.72 -9.52
C VAL A 519 60.80 12.84 -7.99
N ASN A 520 61.78 13.54 -7.51
CA ASN A 520 61.87 13.99 -6.12
C ASN A 520 61.42 15.45 -6.08
N VAL A 521 60.48 15.75 -5.20
CA VAL A 521 60.01 17.11 -4.94
C VAL A 521 60.46 17.53 -3.55
N LYS A 522 61.18 18.63 -3.50
CA LYS A 522 61.49 19.26 -2.24
C LYS A 522 60.69 20.53 -2.09
N TYR A 523 59.77 20.47 -1.12
CA TYR A 523 58.89 21.58 -0.82
C TYR A 523 59.65 22.73 -0.13
N LYS A 524 59.05 23.93 -0.16
CA LYS A 524 59.62 25.13 0.47
C LYS A 524 59.79 25.03 1.98
N ASP A 525 58.99 24.18 2.63
CA ASP A 525 59.11 23.89 4.06
C ASP A 525 60.23 22.92 4.41
N GLY A 526 60.91 22.39 3.39
CA GLY A 526 62.00 21.46 3.54
C GLY A 526 61.61 19.99 3.55
N THR A 527 60.32 19.67 3.45
CA THR A 527 59.89 18.29 3.25
C THR A 527 60.24 17.81 1.85
N GLU A 528 60.53 16.53 1.72
CA GLU A 528 60.86 15.89 0.45
C GLU A 528 59.87 14.74 0.21
N GLU A 529 59.31 14.69 -0.99
CA GLU A 529 58.49 13.60 -1.46
C GLU A 529 58.98 13.05 -2.79
N LYS A 530 58.76 11.76 -2.98
CA LYS A 530 59.11 11.06 -4.19
C LYS A 530 57.85 10.50 -4.81
N PHE A 531 57.62 10.77 -6.07
CA PHE A 531 56.49 10.20 -6.78
C PHE A 531 56.86 9.88 -8.22
N SER A 532 56.08 8.97 -8.79
CA SER A 532 56.31 8.46 -10.12
C SER A 532 55.14 8.80 -11.05
N VAL A 533 55.48 9.30 -12.22
CA VAL A 533 54.52 9.56 -13.30
C VAL A 533 54.76 8.57 -14.41
N ALA A 534 53.72 7.82 -14.79
CA ALA A 534 53.80 6.95 -15.95
C ALA A 534 53.33 7.67 -17.21
N ALA A 535 54.04 7.49 -18.28
CA ALA A 535 53.70 8.05 -19.58
C ALA A 535 54.10 7.10 -20.71
N ALA A 536 53.33 7.12 -21.80
CA ALA A 536 53.69 6.47 -23.05
C ALA A 536 53.96 7.55 -24.11
N LYS A 537 54.82 7.28 -25.09
CA LYS A 537 55.14 8.27 -26.14
C LYS A 537 53.89 8.74 -26.89
N SER A 538 52.95 7.81 -27.16
CA SER A 538 51.67 8.15 -27.82
C SER A 538 50.83 9.16 -27.03
N TYR A 539 50.99 9.25 -25.71
CA TYR A 539 50.31 10.25 -24.89
C TYR A 539 50.98 11.62 -24.96
N PHE A 540 52.25 11.69 -25.30
CA PHE A 540 52.93 12.96 -25.54
C PHE A 540 52.49 13.65 -26.83
N GLU A 541 51.88 12.88 -27.73
CA GLU A 541 51.36 13.38 -29.02
C GLU A 541 49.85 13.71 -28.96
N THR A 542 49.07 13.16 -28.04
CA THR A 542 47.60 13.19 -28.11
C THR A 542 46.84 13.39 -26.80
N SER A 543 47.22 14.16 -25.90
CA SER A 543 46.35 14.61 -24.79
C SER A 543 45.46 13.59 -24.05
N GLU A 544 45.62 13.35 -22.83
CA GLU A 544 44.77 12.78 -21.81
C GLU A 544 45.14 11.39 -21.30
N LEU A 545 45.81 11.37 -20.18
CA LEU A 545 45.95 10.21 -19.31
C LEU A 545 44.85 10.27 -18.24
N PRO A 546 43.98 9.27 -18.10
CA PRO A 546 42.95 9.29 -17.06
C PRO A 546 43.49 8.71 -15.74
N GLY A 547 43.37 9.47 -14.68
CA GLY A 547 43.31 8.99 -13.31
C GLY A 547 44.58 8.96 -12.49
N VAL A 548 44.43 9.04 -11.16
CA VAL A 548 45.46 8.83 -10.15
C VAL A 548 45.41 7.37 -9.71
N ARG A 549 46.57 6.68 -9.72
CA ARG A 549 46.70 5.35 -9.10
C ARG A 549 47.52 5.41 -7.84
N GLU A 550 47.04 4.66 -6.85
CA GLU A 550 47.68 4.55 -5.55
C GLU A 550 49.04 3.82 -5.59
N ASP A 551 49.76 3.97 -4.49
CA ASP A 551 51.07 3.43 -4.11
C ASP A 551 51.48 2.12 -4.81
N ILE A 552 52.57 2.12 -5.52
CA ILE A 552 53.17 0.94 -6.16
C ILE A 552 54.09 0.15 -5.21
N GLY A 553 54.01 0.38 -3.89
CA GLY A 553 54.65 -0.44 -2.85
C GLY A 553 56.07 -0.05 -2.47
N ASP A 554 56.62 1.03 -2.97
CA ASP A 554 57.93 1.58 -2.60
C ASP A 554 57.85 2.96 -1.90
N GLY A 555 56.59 3.40 -1.58
CA GLY A 555 56.32 4.74 -1.04
C GLY A 555 56.29 5.84 -2.09
N SER A 556 56.28 5.51 -3.37
CA SER A 556 56.07 6.48 -4.45
C SER A 556 54.63 6.40 -4.97
N LEU A 557 53.99 7.54 -5.18
CA LEU A 557 52.69 7.65 -5.77
C LEU A 557 52.76 7.56 -7.30
N PHE A 558 51.95 6.67 -7.86
CA PHE A 558 51.81 6.54 -9.30
C PHE A 558 50.70 7.43 -9.80
N VAL A 559 51.02 8.49 -10.48
CA VAL A 559 50.06 9.45 -10.98
C VAL A 559 50.01 9.34 -12.50
N THR A 560 48.83 9.00 -13.03
CA THR A 560 48.53 9.15 -14.45
C THR A 560 47.78 10.46 -14.62
N GLY A 561 48.39 11.45 -15.19
CA GLY A 561 47.81 12.77 -15.38
C GLY A 561 47.38 13.01 -16.83
N GLN A 562 46.58 14.04 -17.01
CA GLN A 562 46.19 14.54 -18.31
C GLN A 562 47.37 15.27 -18.95
N ILE A 563 47.74 14.91 -20.16
CA ILE A 563 48.76 15.63 -20.94
C ILE A 563 48.01 16.62 -21.84
N SER A 564 48.21 17.89 -21.65
CA SER A 564 47.68 18.94 -22.52
C SER A 564 48.81 19.83 -23.03
N GLY A 565 48.80 20.11 -24.31
CA GLY A 565 49.75 21.01 -24.95
C GLY A 565 49.57 21.02 -26.45
N ASP A 566 49.96 22.08 -27.11
CA ASP A 566 49.99 22.16 -28.56
C ASP A 566 51.42 21.79 -29.01
N TYR A 567 51.60 20.51 -29.30
CA TYR A 567 52.88 19.95 -29.71
C TYR A 567 53.43 20.59 -30.99
N GLU A 568 52.56 21.05 -31.90
CA GLU A 568 52.95 21.67 -33.15
C GLU A 568 53.54 23.07 -32.96
N THR A 569 53.18 23.77 -31.89
CA THR A 569 53.58 25.15 -31.67
C THR A 569 54.59 25.36 -30.53
N ASP A 570 54.64 24.46 -29.54
CA ASP A 570 55.38 24.69 -28.30
C ASP A 570 56.48 23.65 -28.06
N ASN A 571 56.49 22.52 -28.76
CA ASN A 571 57.38 21.38 -28.54
C ASN A 571 57.48 20.94 -27.06
N SER A 572 56.48 21.29 -26.27
CA SER A 572 56.41 20.94 -24.87
C SER A 572 55.04 20.35 -24.54
N VAL A 573 55.05 19.29 -23.79
CA VAL A 573 53.82 18.62 -23.34
C VAL A 573 53.71 18.85 -21.84
N LYS A 574 52.61 19.46 -21.47
CA LYS A 574 52.28 19.75 -20.09
C LYS A 574 51.49 18.61 -19.49
N LEU A 575 52.02 17.98 -18.46
CA LEU A 575 51.25 17.07 -17.63
C LEU A 575 50.49 17.89 -16.58
N SER A 576 49.22 18.06 -16.75
CA SER A 576 48.37 18.72 -15.78
C SER A 576 47.15 17.85 -15.51
N ASN A 577 46.90 17.60 -14.25
CA ASN A 577 45.66 17.00 -13.79
C ASN A 577 45.27 17.73 -12.51
N ASP A 578 44.04 18.15 -12.41
CA ASP A 578 43.52 18.76 -11.18
C ASP A 578 43.72 17.83 -9.97
N ALA A 579 43.55 16.52 -10.17
CA ALA A 579 43.83 15.51 -9.16
C ALA A 579 45.34 15.45 -8.72
N VAL A 580 46.28 15.78 -9.61
CA VAL A 580 47.71 15.89 -9.24
C VAL A 580 47.94 17.13 -8.38
N SER A 581 47.27 18.21 -8.70
CA SER A 581 47.30 19.46 -7.94
C SER A 581 46.72 19.33 -6.54
N ASP A 582 45.65 18.55 -6.41
CA ASP A 582 44.96 18.29 -5.13
C ASP A 582 45.76 17.33 -4.24
N TYR A 583 46.51 16.39 -4.86
CA TYR A 583 47.30 15.41 -4.12
C TYR A 583 48.62 16.00 -3.60
N PHE A 584 49.23 16.92 -4.35
CA PHE A 584 50.53 17.51 -4.01
C PHE A 584 50.35 19.00 -3.73
N ASP A 585 50.13 19.33 -2.48
CA ASP A 585 50.02 20.73 -2.06
C ASP A 585 51.29 21.48 -2.44
N GLY A 586 51.19 22.34 -3.42
CA GLY A 586 52.30 23.15 -3.91
C GLY A 586 52.75 22.90 -5.34
N ILE A 587 52.29 21.84 -6.00
CA ILE A 587 52.67 21.51 -7.37
C ILE A 587 51.46 21.66 -8.30
N GLU A 588 51.50 22.63 -9.21
CA GLU A 588 50.39 22.86 -10.15
C GLU A 588 50.49 22.00 -11.40
N SER A 589 51.69 21.65 -11.83
CA SER A 589 51.87 20.86 -13.04
C SER A 589 53.30 20.39 -13.20
N PHE A 590 53.49 19.26 -13.86
CA PHE A 590 54.72 18.81 -14.41
C PHE A 590 54.79 19.13 -15.89
N TRP A 591 55.97 19.57 -16.35
CA TRP A 591 56.28 19.72 -17.75
C TRP A 591 57.27 18.66 -18.14
N VAL A 592 56.92 17.88 -19.12
CA VAL A 592 57.89 17.04 -19.84
C VAL A 592 58.18 17.78 -21.13
N LEU A 593 59.37 18.26 -21.26
CA LEU A 593 59.75 19.14 -22.36
C LEU A 593 60.60 18.44 -23.38
N ASN A 594 60.40 18.85 -24.60
CA ASN A 594 61.12 18.48 -25.81
C ASN A 594 61.10 16.98 -26.13
N ILE A 595 60.04 16.61 -26.80
CA ILE A 595 60.10 15.50 -27.70
C ILE A 595 60.67 16.09 -29.01
N SER A 596 61.94 16.09 -29.17
CA SER A 596 62.55 16.42 -30.48
C SER A 596 62.26 15.25 -31.43
N GLU A 597 61.76 15.55 -32.64
CA GLU A 597 61.61 14.58 -33.72
C GLU A 597 62.87 13.67 -33.91
#